data_595326c3e92c5fda17ec761d3cb3210f
#
_entry.id   595326c3e92c5fda17ec761d3cb3210f
#
_cell.length_a   1.000
_cell.length_b   1.000
_cell.length_c   1.000
_cell.angle_alpha   90.00
_cell.angle_beta   90.00
_cell.angle_gamma   90.00
#
_symmetry.space_group_name_H-M   'P 1'
#
loop_
_entity.id
_entity.type
_entity.pdbx_description
1 polymer ?
#
loop_
_entity_poly.entity_id
_entity_poly.type
_entity_poly.pdbx_seq_one_letter_code
_entity_poly.pdbx_strand_id
1 'polypeptide(L)'
;MEEKTTDEVAAIFAAAGDSVTVINGGKPEWETDAEWKLTVQRNVEHLEIIKGYKKVDDTTSIWTTEDFTAIDKAIVDGKKVYGG
;
A
#
# COMPACT_ATOMS: atom_id res chain seq x y z
N MET A 1 -13.93 2.37 -8.92
CA MET A 1 -13.51 2.49 -7.51
C MET A 1 -14.54 1.86 -6.62
N GLU A 2 -14.11 1.10 -5.63
CA GLU A 2 -14.99 0.43 -4.70
C GLU A 2 -15.28 1.31 -3.49
N GLU A 3 -16.52 1.23 -3.00
CA GLU A 3 -16.95 1.91 -1.79
C GLU A 3 -16.78 0.96 -0.60
N LYS A 4 -16.35 1.47 0.55
CA LYS A 4 -16.03 0.65 1.71
C LYS A 4 -16.80 1.10 2.95
N THR A 5 -17.26 0.11 3.74
CA THR A 5 -17.89 0.37 5.03
C THR A 5 -16.83 0.79 6.06
N THR A 6 -17.29 1.27 7.23
CA THR A 6 -16.39 1.67 8.31
C THR A 6 -15.44 0.54 8.75
N ASP A 7 -15.95 -0.68 8.89
CA ASP A 7 -15.12 -1.82 9.29
C ASP A 7 -14.11 -2.19 8.21
N GLU A 8 -14.52 -2.11 6.95
CA GLU A 8 -13.62 -2.36 5.83
C GLU A 8 -12.54 -1.28 5.74
N VAL A 9 -12.88 -0.02 6.00
CA VAL A 9 -11.90 1.08 6.02
C VAL A 9 -10.84 0.84 7.09
N ALA A 10 -11.24 0.42 8.29
CA ALA A 10 -10.28 0.12 9.36
C ALA A 10 -9.31 -1.00 8.94
N ALA A 11 -9.83 -2.06 8.30
CA ALA A 11 -9.00 -3.16 7.81
C ALA A 11 -8.05 -2.70 6.69
N ILE A 12 -8.52 -1.82 5.81
CA ILE A 12 -7.71 -1.27 4.71
C ILE A 12 -6.59 -0.40 5.26
N PHE A 13 -6.86 0.44 6.26
CA PHE A 13 -5.82 1.24 6.91
C PHE A 13 -4.73 0.37 7.52
N ALA A 14 -5.12 -0.70 8.22
CA ALA A 14 -4.16 -1.63 8.81
C ALA A 14 -3.31 -2.31 7.73
N ALA A 15 -3.94 -2.79 6.66
CA ALA A 15 -3.23 -3.45 5.56
C ALA A 15 -2.29 -2.49 4.82
N ALA A 16 -2.72 -1.24 4.62
CA ALA A 16 -1.86 -0.22 3.98
C ALA A 16 -0.65 0.09 4.85
N GLY A 17 -0.84 0.23 6.16
CA GLY A 17 0.26 0.45 7.10
C GLY A 17 1.26 -0.69 7.06
N ASP A 18 0.80 -1.93 7.02
CA ASP A 18 1.66 -3.11 6.91
C ASP A 18 2.46 -3.09 5.61
N SER A 19 1.81 -2.79 4.48
CA SER A 19 2.49 -2.73 3.18
C SER A 19 3.56 -1.64 3.14
N VAL A 20 3.25 -0.45 3.65
CA VAL A 20 4.21 0.65 3.74
C VAL A 20 5.39 0.26 4.63
N THR A 21 5.12 -0.37 5.77
CA THR A 21 6.15 -0.82 6.70
C THR A 21 7.07 -1.85 6.07
N VAL A 22 6.53 -2.81 5.33
CA VAL A 22 7.33 -3.83 4.63
C VAL A 22 8.27 -3.17 3.63
N ILE A 23 7.76 -2.27 2.81
CA ILE A 23 8.57 -1.59 1.78
C ILE A 23 9.67 -0.74 2.43
N ASN A 24 9.33 0.02 3.47
CA ASN A 24 10.28 0.90 4.14
C ASN A 24 11.33 0.14 4.97
N GLY A 25 10.99 -1.05 5.44
CA GLY A 25 11.87 -1.87 6.28
C GLY A 25 13.05 -2.48 5.54
N GLY A 26 12.97 -2.59 4.23
CA GLY A 26 14.02 -3.18 3.42
C GLY A 26 14.05 -4.71 3.45
N LYS A 27 14.93 -5.29 2.65
CA LYS A 27 15.03 -6.75 2.49
C LYS A 27 15.43 -7.44 3.80
N PRO A 28 14.62 -8.39 4.30
CA PRO A 28 15.01 -9.16 5.48
C PRO A 28 16.10 -10.19 5.11
N GLU A 29 16.83 -10.65 6.12
CA GLU A 29 17.95 -11.59 5.92
C GLU A 29 17.51 -12.93 5.35
N TRP A 30 16.27 -13.34 5.63
CA TRP A 30 15.77 -14.64 5.18
C TRP A 30 15.21 -14.64 3.75
N GLU A 31 15.14 -13.47 3.08
CA GLU A 31 14.70 -13.37 1.70
C GLU A 31 15.87 -13.20 0.76
N THR A 32 15.79 -13.85 -0.41
CA THR A 32 16.72 -13.58 -1.51
C THR A 32 16.30 -12.27 -2.21
N ASP A 33 17.18 -11.76 -3.07
CA ASP A 33 16.85 -10.56 -3.86
C ASP A 33 15.63 -10.79 -4.74
N ALA A 34 15.49 -11.96 -5.33
CA ALA A 34 14.35 -12.30 -6.17
C ALA A 34 13.06 -12.36 -5.35
N GLU A 35 13.11 -12.95 -4.17
CA GLU A 35 11.96 -13.01 -3.25
C GLU A 35 11.56 -11.62 -2.80
N TRP A 36 12.53 -10.79 -2.47
CA TRP A 36 12.28 -9.42 -2.04
C TRP A 36 11.61 -8.58 -3.12
N LYS A 37 12.09 -8.69 -4.36
CA LYS A 37 11.46 -8.00 -5.50
C LYS A 37 9.99 -8.37 -5.65
N LEU A 38 9.67 -9.66 -5.50
CA LEU A 38 8.29 -10.13 -5.58
C LEU A 38 7.46 -9.64 -4.41
N THR A 39 7.99 -9.68 -3.20
CA THR A 39 7.33 -9.17 -2.00
C THR A 39 7.00 -7.69 -2.15
N VAL A 40 7.95 -6.87 -2.58
CA VAL A 40 7.75 -5.45 -2.79
C VAL A 40 6.73 -5.20 -3.90
N GLN A 41 6.82 -5.92 -5.01
CA GLN A 41 5.88 -5.78 -6.11
C GLN A 41 4.45 -6.02 -5.66
N ARG A 42 4.21 -7.08 -4.89
CA ARG A 42 2.87 -7.39 -4.36
C ARG A 42 2.34 -6.29 -3.45
N ASN A 43 3.20 -5.75 -2.60
CA ASN A 43 2.80 -4.67 -1.70
C ASN A 43 2.52 -3.37 -2.45
N VAL A 44 3.32 -3.05 -3.47
CA VAL A 44 3.10 -1.88 -4.33
C VAL A 44 1.77 -2.01 -5.07
N GLU A 45 1.51 -3.15 -5.69
CA GLU A 45 0.26 -3.40 -6.41
C GLU A 45 -0.95 -3.28 -5.48
N HIS A 46 -0.84 -3.80 -4.27
CA HIS A 46 -1.88 -3.68 -3.25
C HIS A 46 -2.15 -2.21 -2.91
N LEU A 47 -1.11 -1.42 -2.67
CA LEU A 47 -1.26 0.01 -2.38
C LEU A 47 -1.87 0.78 -3.55
N GLU A 48 -1.50 0.45 -4.78
CA GLU A 48 -2.07 1.08 -5.97
C GLU A 48 -3.56 0.83 -6.11
N ILE A 49 -4.02 -0.35 -5.72
CA ILE A 49 -5.44 -0.70 -5.75
C ILE A 49 -6.20 0.04 -4.66
N ILE A 50 -5.74 -0.04 -3.42
CA ILE A 50 -6.51 0.49 -2.27
C ILE A 50 -6.54 2.01 -2.22
N LYS A 51 -5.55 2.69 -2.80
CA LYS A 51 -5.55 4.16 -2.77
C LYS A 51 -6.74 4.77 -3.54
N GLY A 52 -7.40 3.98 -4.37
CA GLY A 52 -8.58 4.41 -5.10
C GLY A 52 -9.91 4.18 -4.38
N TYR A 53 -9.90 3.57 -3.20
CA TYR A 53 -11.13 3.25 -2.48
C TYR A 53 -11.81 4.49 -1.92
N LYS A 54 -13.15 4.42 -1.78
CA LYS A 54 -13.97 5.49 -1.24
C LYS A 54 -14.88 4.96 -0.15
N LYS A 55 -15.37 5.86 0.71
CA LYS A 55 -16.31 5.52 1.76
C LYS A 55 -17.70 5.25 1.16
N VAL A 56 -18.43 4.28 1.71
CA VAL A 56 -19.74 3.90 1.20
C VAL A 56 -20.79 5.00 1.37
N ASP A 57 -20.71 5.77 2.45
CA ASP A 57 -21.69 6.83 2.76
C ASP A 57 -21.27 8.21 2.22
N ASP A 58 -20.13 8.27 1.57
CA ASP A 58 -19.47 9.50 1.18
C ASP A 58 -18.55 9.16 0.03
N THR A 59 -18.74 9.74 -1.13
CA THR A 59 -17.94 9.41 -2.32
C THR A 59 -16.52 9.97 -2.28
N THR A 60 -16.10 10.54 -1.14
CA THR A 60 -14.71 11.00 -0.97
C THR A 60 -13.77 9.84 -0.73
N SER A 61 -12.48 10.08 -0.99
CA SER A 61 -11.44 9.10 -0.69
C SER A 61 -11.42 8.76 0.80
N ILE A 62 -11.09 7.53 1.13
CA ILE A 62 -10.87 7.11 2.52
C ILE A 62 -9.53 7.64 3.06
N TRP A 63 -8.67 8.16 2.20
CA TRP A 63 -7.32 8.59 2.55
C TRP A 63 -7.24 10.10 2.74
N THR A 64 -6.45 10.54 3.73
CA THR A 64 -6.10 11.95 3.89
C THR A 64 -4.94 12.29 2.94
N THR A 65 -4.62 13.58 2.81
CA THR A 65 -3.46 14.03 2.02
C THR A 65 -2.16 13.41 2.56
N GLU A 66 -2.02 13.30 3.89
CA GLU A 66 -0.84 12.69 4.51
C GLU A 66 -0.75 11.21 4.18
N ASP A 67 -1.88 10.50 4.20
CA ASP A 67 -1.94 9.10 3.83
C ASP A 67 -1.52 8.89 2.39
N PHE A 68 -2.02 9.72 1.46
CA PHE A 68 -1.62 9.64 0.06
C PHE A 68 -0.12 9.88 -0.11
N THR A 69 0.45 10.84 0.61
CA THR A 69 1.89 11.13 0.55
C THR A 69 2.70 9.90 0.97
N ALA A 70 2.32 9.25 2.08
CA ALA A 70 3.02 8.06 2.57
C ALA A 70 2.88 6.89 1.61
N ILE A 71 1.67 6.65 1.09
CA ILE A 71 1.39 5.57 0.15
C ILE A 71 2.15 5.78 -1.16
N ASP A 72 2.10 6.98 -1.73
CA ASP A 72 2.79 7.29 -2.98
C ASP A 72 4.30 7.16 -2.85
N LYS A 73 4.86 7.59 -1.71
CA LYS A 73 6.29 7.43 -1.44
C LYS A 73 6.67 5.96 -1.40
N ALA A 74 5.89 5.14 -0.71
CA ALA A 74 6.13 3.70 -0.64
C ALA A 74 6.04 3.05 -2.02
N ILE A 75 5.07 3.45 -2.83
CA ILE A 75 4.93 2.96 -4.22
C ILE A 75 6.17 3.30 -5.04
N VAL A 76 6.62 4.55 -4.99
CA VAL A 76 7.80 4.99 -5.74
C VAL A 76 9.05 4.24 -5.28
N ASP A 77 9.26 4.14 -3.97
CA ASP A 77 10.42 3.44 -3.41
C ASP A 77 10.38 1.94 -3.75
N GLY A 78 9.20 1.34 -3.69
CA GLY A 78 9.01 -0.06 -4.06
C GLY A 78 9.31 -0.32 -5.53
N LYS A 79 8.83 0.54 -6.41
CA LYS A 79 9.09 0.40 -7.85
C LYS A 79 10.58 0.43 -8.19
N LYS A 80 11.37 1.16 -7.43
CA LYS A 80 12.83 1.17 -7.59
C LYS A 80 13.45 -0.18 -7.28
N VAL A 81 12.84 -0.96 -6.41
CA VAL A 81 13.35 -2.28 -6.03
C VAL A 81 13.18 -3.30 -7.15
N TYR A 82 12.03 -3.32 -7.80
CA TYR A 82 11.75 -4.32 -8.84
C TYR A 82 11.71 -3.74 -10.26
N GLY A 83 11.97 -2.47 -10.43
CA GLY A 83 12.06 -1.84 -11.74
C GLY A 83 10.74 -1.58 -12.43
N GLY A 84 9.68 -1.42 -11.66
CA GLY A 84 8.33 -1.19 -12.20
C GLY A 84 8.00 0.25 -12.55
#